data_ef68656fc4044c59721d61392d75a7b9
#
_entry.id   ef68656fc4044c59721d61392d75a7b9
#
_cell.length_a   1.000
_cell.length_b   1.000
_cell.length_c   1.000
_cell.angle_alpha   90.00
_cell.angle_beta   90.00
_cell.angle_gamma   90.00
#
_symmetry.space_group_name_H-M   'P 1'
#
loop_
_entity.id
_entity.type
_entity.pdbx_description
1 polymer ?
#
loop_
_entity_poly.entity_id
_entity_poly.type
_entity_poly.pdbx_seq_one_letter_code
_entity_poly.pdbx_strand_id
1 'polypeptide(L)'
;MTLPAHLARPLDVLMIDNFDSFTWNLYQQLTLLGADVTVVRNDAIPIEALPQLQIKSLIISPGPGHPITDSGASRDAIKYFTGKVPILGVCMGLECLVDVFGGEISYAGEIMHGKCSRIRHDGRGCFKDVPQGFKSTRYHSLSANIKTLPDELAITATTEESGVIMGVRHRKYTLEAVQYHPESVFSETGDDMFRNFLSLKGGTWEENPQSRVLDAALPPFGIEVPNGKPAASTSSIPSVLDKIYAQRLKDVEAAKAMPGTTPADLSTLLSLNLAPPLASVVDRLKLRTPALMAEIKRASPSKGPIALTANAAQQALSYALAGASVISVLTEPTWFKGSLLDMRLARQAIDSLPQRPAILRKDFVLDEYQIAEARLHGADTVLLIVAMLPLVRLQALYAYSLSLGMEPLVEVNNAREMEAALALGAKVIGVNNRNLHDFQVDMGTTSRLADMVAGRDVTLCALSG
;
A
#
# COMPACT_ATOMS: atom_id res chain seq x y z
N MET A 1 -10.16 39.89 -1.13
CA MET A 1 -9.92 39.64 0.31
C MET A 1 -8.58 40.23 0.67
N THR A 2 -8.47 40.94 1.78
CA THR A 2 -7.18 41.49 2.26
C THR A 2 -6.40 40.41 2.99
N LEU A 3 -5.11 40.27 2.71
CA LEU A 3 -4.23 39.35 3.44
C LEU A 3 -4.20 39.72 4.94
N PRO A 4 -4.12 38.74 5.84
CA PRO A 4 -3.81 38.97 7.24
C PRO A 4 -2.51 39.78 7.37
N ALA A 5 -2.40 40.67 8.36
CA ALA A 5 -1.30 41.59 8.51
C ALA A 5 0.08 40.89 8.56
N HIS A 6 0.18 39.72 9.17
CA HIS A 6 1.42 38.94 9.25
C HIS A 6 1.86 38.33 7.90
N LEU A 7 0.96 38.23 6.91
CA LEU A 7 1.25 37.75 5.54
C LEU A 7 1.41 38.92 4.53
N ALA A 8 1.02 40.13 4.90
CA ALA A 8 1.09 41.33 4.04
C ALA A 8 2.50 41.94 3.97
N ARG A 9 3.50 41.34 4.60
CA ARG A 9 4.93 41.75 4.57
C ARG A 9 5.75 40.78 3.71
N PRO A 10 6.95 41.17 3.25
CA PRO A 10 7.88 40.19 2.67
C PRO A 10 8.24 39.11 3.69
N LEU A 11 8.18 37.86 3.26
CA LEU A 11 8.46 36.66 4.06
C LEU A 11 9.74 35.98 3.54
N ASP A 12 10.58 35.50 4.44
CA ASP A 12 11.78 34.76 4.07
C ASP A 12 11.39 33.33 3.64
N VAL A 13 10.77 32.60 4.55
CA VAL A 13 10.22 31.28 4.27
C VAL A 13 8.74 31.26 4.60
N LEU A 14 7.89 30.96 3.63
CA LEU A 14 6.50 30.57 3.89
C LEU A 14 6.42 29.06 4.00
N MET A 15 5.91 28.55 5.11
CA MET A 15 5.60 27.13 5.31
C MET A 15 4.10 26.92 5.37
N ILE A 16 3.57 26.10 4.47
CA ILE A 16 2.16 25.65 4.51
C ILE A 16 2.07 24.39 5.35
N ASP A 17 1.34 24.46 6.45
CA ASP A 17 1.12 23.37 7.40
C ASP A 17 -0.08 22.53 6.99
N ASN A 18 0.16 21.25 6.70
CA ASN A 18 -0.86 20.25 6.36
C ASN A 18 -1.34 19.45 7.61
N PHE A 19 -1.35 20.07 8.77
CA PHE A 19 -1.86 19.51 10.04
C PHE A 19 -1.04 18.31 10.55
N ASP A 20 0.28 18.35 10.39
CA ASP A 20 1.17 17.33 10.88
C ASP A 20 1.89 17.73 12.17
N SER A 21 2.10 16.76 13.07
CA SER A 21 2.83 16.98 14.32
C SER A 21 4.31 17.31 14.08
N PHE A 22 4.91 16.84 12.97
CA PHE A 22 6.29 17.12 12.59
C PHE A 22 6.49 18.52 11.96
N THR A 23 5.44 19.25 11.61
CA THR A 23 5.53 20.63 11.11
C THR A 23 6.36 21.51 12.06
N TRP A 24 6.18 21.35 13.37
CA TRP A 24 6.91 22.17 14.35
C TRP A 24 8.36 21.75 14.55
N ASN A 25 8.73 20.50 14.28
CA ASN A 25 10.14 20.09 14.20
C ASN A 25 10.82 20.73 12.99
N LEU A 26 10.13 20.74 11.85
CA LEU A 26 10.59 21.38 10.63
C LEU A 26 10.78 22.90 10.83
N TYR A 27 9.80 23.56 11.45
CA TYR A 27 9.90 24.96 11.87
C TYR A 27 11.11 25.22 12.76
N GLN A 28 11.27 24.44 13.83
CA GLN A 28 12.38 24.60 14.78
C GLN A 28 13.73 24.44 14.10
N GLN A 29 13.89 23.40 13.27
CA GLN A 29 15.16 23.11 12.61
C GLN A 29 15.56 24.23 11.64
N LEU A 30 14.62 24.70 10.80
CA LEU A 30 14.85 25.83 9.90
C LEU A 30 15.18 27.12 10.65
N THR A 31 14.49 27.39 11.74
CA THR A 31 14.77 28.57 12.58
C THR A 31 16.16 28.51 13.23
N LEU A 32 16.58 27.34 13.70
CA LEU A 32 17.93 27.11 14.22
C LEU A 32 19.02 27.32 13.16
N LEU A 33 18.68 27.08 11.89
CA LEU A 33 19.55 27.37 10.74
C LEU A 33 19.53 28.83 10.30
N GLY A 34 18.76 29.69 10.99
CA GLY A 34 18.71 31.13 10.79
C GLY A 34 17.63 31.64 9.86
N ALA A 35 16.68 30.81 9.43
CA ALA A 35 15.55 31.23 8.59
C ALA A 35 14.43 31.90 9.40
N ASP A 36 13.83 32.99 8.87
CA ASP A 36 12.57 33.57 9.39
C ASP A 36 11.38 32.82 8.75
N VAL A 37 10.85 31.86 9.48
CA VAL A 37 9.80 30.98 8.98
C VAL A 37 8.43 31.46 9.43
N THR A 38 7.54 31.73 8.47
CA THR A 38 6.12 32.02 8.71
C THR A 38 5.31 30.78 8.38
N VAL A 39 4.62 30.20 9.39
CA VAL A 39 3.78 29.02 9.25
C VAL A 39 2.33 29.43 9.08
N VAL A 40 1.66 28.85 8.07
CA VAL A 40 0.23 29.08 7.81
C VAL A 40 -0.42 27.75 7.47
N ARG A 41 -1.59 27.48 8.06
CA ARG A 41 -2.36 26.28 7.78
C ARG A 41 -2.84 26.24 6.33
N ASN A 42 -2.93 25.08 5.76
CA ASN A 42 -3.34 24.86 4.37
C ASN A 42 -4.79 25.31 4.07
N ASP A 43 -5.62 25.42 5.10
CA ASP A 43 -7.02 25.90 5.03
C ASP A 43 -7.14 27.41 5.33
N ALA A 44 -6.09 28.07 5.73
CA ALA A 44 -6.10 29.48 6.15
C ALA A 44 -5.65 30.47 5.06
N ILE A 45 -5.15 29.99 3.92
CA ILE A 45 -4.75 30.82 2.78
C ILE A 45 -5.81 30.71 1.68
N PRO A 46 -6.56 31.79 1.36
CA PRO A 46 -7.37 31.80 0.16
C PRO A 46 -6.49 31.67 -1.09
N ILE A 47 -6.88 30.85 -2.04
CA ILE A 47 -6.10 30.61 -3.28
C ILE A 47 -5.91 31.92 -4.06
N GLU A 48 -6.90 32.78 -4.06
CA GLU A 48 -6.90 34.09 -4.73
C GLU A 48 -5.94 35.07 -4.08
N ALA A 49 -5.47 34.80 -2.86
CA ALA A 49 -4.50 35.64 -2.15
C ALA A 49 -3.05 35.28 -2.46
N LEU A 50 -2.78 34.09 -3.05
CA LEU A 50 -1.42 33.65 -3.42
C LEU A 50 -0.63 34.71 -4.24
N PRO A 51 -1.24 35.42 -5.23
CA PRO A 51 -0.55 36.45 -5.98
C PRO A 51 -0.09 37.70 -5.16
N GLN A 52 -0.65 37.89 -3.97
CA GLN A 52 -0.33 39.01 -3.11
C GLN A 52 0.83 38.73 -2.15
N LEU A 53 1.19 37.41 -2.01
CA LEU A 53 2.27 37.01 -1.13
C LEU A 53 3.65 37.31 -1.74
N GLN A 54 4.51 37.94 -0.95
CA GLN A 54 5.91 38.18 -1.31
C GLN A 54 6.80 37.27 -0.47
N ILE A 55 7.25 36.15 -1.06
CA ILE A 55 8.05 35.16 -0.36
C ILE A 55 9.37 34.89 -1.08
N LYS A 56 10.43 34.53 -0.36
CA LYS A 56 11.71 34.12 -0.96
C LYS A 56 11.75 32.61 -1.24
N SER A 57 11.12 31.81 -0.39
CA SER A 57 11.02 30.35 -0.56
C SER A 57 9.72 29.81 0.01
N LEU A 58 9.29 28.66 -0.49
CA LEU A 58 8.08 27.95 -0.08
C LEU A 58 8.43 26.57 0.45
N ILE A 59 7.86 26.20 1.58
CA ILE A 59 7.91 24.83 2.11
C ILE A 59 6.50 24.27 2.25
N ILE A 60 6.27 23.05 1.77
CA ILE A 60 5.04 22.29 1.97
C ILE A 60 5.34 21.22 3.00
N SER A 61 4.68 21.31 4.14
CA SER A 61 4.92 20.42 5.28
C SER A 61 4.40 19.00 5.05
N PRO A 62 4.82 18.04 5.91
CA PRO A 62 4.11 16.77 6.06
C PRO A 62 2.63 16.97 6.34
N GLY A 63 1.83 15.92 6.14
CA GLY A 63 0.40 15.92 6.46
C GLY A 63 -0.22 14.53 6.37
N PRO A 64 -1.32 14.30 7.07
CA PRO A 64 -2.11 13.07 6.91
C PRO A 64 -3.03 13.14 5.68
N GLY A 65 -3.48 11.98 5.20
CA GLY A 65 -4.47 11.87 4.14
C GLY A 65 -3.89 11.77 2.74
N HIS A 66 -4.60 12.33 1.76
CA HIS A 66 -4.26 12.27 0.35
C HIS A 66 -4.07 13.67 -0.25
N PRO A 67 -3.09 13.91 -1.14
CA PRO A 67 -2.80 15.24 -1.65
C PRO A 67 -3.99 15.91 -2.36
N ILE A 68 -4.90 15.15 -2.98
CA ILE A 68 -6.04 15.71 -3.69
C ILE A 68 -7.11 16.25 -2.74
N THR A 69 -7.37 15.57 -1.62
CA THR A 69 -8.51 15.86 -0.73
C THR A 69 -8.12 16.63 0.53
N ASP A 70 -6.86 16.48 1.00
CA ASP A 70 -6.48 16.91 2.35
C ASP A 70 -5.39 18.00 2.37
N SER A 71 -4.84 18.39 1.20
CA SER A 71 -3.74 19.35 1.12
C SER A 71 -4.13 20.84 1.06
N GLY A 72 -5.43 21.15 1.05
CA GLY A 72 -5.92 22.54 1.00
C GLY A 72 -5.23 23.38 -0.08
N ALA A 73 -4.68 24.53 0.29
CA ALA A 73 -4.00 25.45 -0.64
C ALA A 73 -2.61 24.98 -1.10
N SER A 74 -2.06 23.87 -0.58
CA SER A 74 -0.68 23.43 -0.86
C SER A 74 -0.42 23.17 -2.34
N ARG A 75 -1.34 22.49 -3.04
CA ARG A 75 -1.21 22.20 -4.48
C ARG A 75 -1.27 23.46 -5.33
N ASP A 76 -2.18 24.38 -5.00
CA ASP A 76 -2.32 25.65 -5.72
C ASP A 76 -1.12 26.57 -5.47
N ALA A 77 -0.56 26.56 -4.26
CA ALA A 77 0.67 27.28 -3.95
C ALA A 77 1.85 26.73 -4.75
N ILE A 78 2.02 25.39 -4.85
CA ILE A 78 3.05 24.80 -5.72
C ILE A 78 2.87 25.28 -7.16
N LYS A 79 1.66 25.19 -7.73
CA LYS A 79 1.37 25.64 -9.10
C LYS A 79 1.72 27.12 -9.29
N TYR A 80 1.28 27.96 -8.35
CA TYR A 80 1.48 29.40 -8.48
C TYR A 80 2.95 29.81 -8.35
N PHE A 81 3.69 29.24 -7.40
CA PHE A 81 5.08 29.64 -7.11
C PHE A 81 6.13 28.89 -7.94
N THR A 82 5.74 27.85 -8.70
CA THR A 82 6.63 27.16 -9.65
C THR A 82 7.30 28.17 -10.60
N GLY A 83 8.62 28.11 -10.69
CA GLY A 83 9.42 29.00 -11.52
C GLY A 83 9.58 30.44 -10.98
N LYS A 84 9.11 30.73 -9.77
CA LYS A 84 9.24 32.05 -9.12
C LYS A 84 10.17 32.03 -7.92
N VAL A 85 10.06 31.01 -7.09
CA VAL A 85 10.86 30.83 -5.86
C VAL A 85 11.25 29.36 -5.69
N PRO A 86 12.28 29.03 -4.89
CA PRO A 86 12.57 27.67 -4.50
C PRO A 86 11.42 27.05 -3.70
N ILE A 87 11.10 25.79 -3.98
CA ILE A 87 10.05 25.04 -3.28
C ILE A 87 10.63 23.73 -2.76
N LEU A 88 10.37 23.42 -1.48
CA LEU A 88 10.67 22.14 -0.85
C LEU A 88 9.39 21.48 -0.35
N GLY A 89 9.12 20.26 -0.78
CA GLY A 89 8.05 19.42 -0.24
C GLY A 89 8.57 18.33 0.69
N VAL A 90 7.92 18.13 1.83
CA VAL A 90 8.23 17.05 2.77
C VAL A 90 7.02 16.14 2.94
N CYS A 91 7.17 14.83 2.73
CA CYS A 91 6.14 13.80 2.85
C CYS A 91 4.90 14.13 2.00
N MET A 92 3.79 14.61 2.57
CA MET A 92 2.62 15.13 1.83
C MET A 92 3.05 16.17 0.78
N GLY A 93 4.10 16.96 1.05
CA GLY A 93 4.63 17.93 0.11
C GLY A 93 5.21 17.31 -1.16
N LEU A 94 5.84 16.11 -1.08
CA LEU A 94 6.25 15.35 -2.26
C LEU A 94 5.03 14.85 -3.03
N GLU A 95 4.05 14.35 -2.32
CA GLU A 95 2.82 13.82 -2.92
C GLU A 95 2.05 14.92 -3.65
N CYS A 96 1.93 16.11 -3.06
CA CYS A 96 1.36 17.30 -3.70
C CYS A 96 2.12 17.70 -4.95
N LEU A 97 3.47 17.70 -4.90
CA LEU A 97 4.30 18.08 -6.03
C LEU A 97 4.11 17.12 -7.19
N VAL A 98 4.18 15.82 -6.94
CA VAL A 98 4.01 14.79 -7.98
C VAL A 98 2.63 14.87 -8.63
N ASP A 99 1.56 15.03 -7.83
CA ASP A 99 0.19 15.15 -8.33
C ASP A 99 -0.02 16.44 -9.17
N VAL A 100 0.57 17.56 -8.74
CA VAL A 100 0.50 18.85 -9.49
C VAL A 100 1.03 18.72 -10.90
N PHE A 101 2.07 17.93 -11.12
CA PHE A 101 2.66 17.67 -12.44
C PHE A 101 2.04 16.47 -13.17
N GLY A 102 0.98 15.86 -12.63
CA GLY A 102 0.20 14.80 -13.28
C GLY A 102 0.69 13.38 -13.02
N GLY A 103 1.61 13.20 -12.06
CA GLY A 103 1.98 11.88 -11.58
C GLY A 103 0.96 11.33 -10.59
N GLU A 104 0.92 10.02 -10.44
CA GLU A 104 0.01 9.33 -9.54
C GLU A 104 0.70 9.04 -8.20
N ILE A 105 -0.02 9.28 -7.10
CA ILE A 105 0.36 8.84 -5.77
C ILE A 105 -0.36 7.55 -5.46
N SER A 106 0.42 6.51 -5.15
CA SER A 106 -0.11 5.18 -4.90
C SER A 106 0.61 4.52 -3.72
N TYR A 107 0.14 3.35 -3.33
CA TYR A 107 0.75 2.59 -2.25
C TYR A 107 2.24 2.30 -2.54
N ALA A 108 3.11 2.64 -1.60
CA ALA A 108 4.58 2.54 -1.72
C ALA A 108 5.14 1.10 -1.79
N GLY A 109 4.28 0.08 -1.69
CA GLY A 109 4.69 -1.31 -1.58
C GLY A 109 5.10 -1.73 -0.17
N GLU A 110 5.13 -0.81 0.77
CA GLU A 110 5.46 -1.03 2.18
C GLU A 110 4.83 0.04 3.06
N ILE A 111 4.55 -0.31 4.32
CA ILE A 111 4.05 0.62 5.34
C ILE A 111 5.19 0.89 6.32
N MET A 112 5.60 2.14 6.38
CA MET A 112 6.68 2.58 7.23
C MET A 112 6.18 3.67 8.19
N HIS A 113 6.03 3.33 9.46
CA HIS A 113 5.63 4.25 10.51
C HIS A 113 6.69 4.26 11.61
N GLY A 114 7.45 5.36 11.72
CA GLY A 114 8.49 5.54 12.73
C GLY A 114 9.72 4.65 12.56
N LYS A 115 9.98 4.15 11.35
CA LYS A 115 11.13 3.32 11.03
C LYS A 115 12.10 4.06 10.13
N CYS A 116 13.40 3.81 10.28
CA CYS A 116 14.42 4.38 9.42
C CYS A 116 14.75 3.44 8.27
N SER A 117 15.02 4.04 7.10
CA SER A 117 15.63 3.37 5.94
C SER A 117 16.90 4.09 5.53
N ARG A 118 17.80 3.39 4.85
CA ARG A 118 18.96 4.00 4.22
C ARG A 118 18.53 4.67 2.91
N ILE A 119 19.01 5.90 2.70
CA ILE A 119 18.64 6.72 1.55
C ILE A 119 19.84 6.82 0.61
N ARG A 120 19.63 6.40 -0.65
CA ARG A 120 20.55 6.64 -1.76
C ARG A 120 20.03 7.82 -2.58
N HIS A 121 20.91 8.73 -3.01
CA HIS A 121 20.51 9.95 -3.69
C HIS A 121 21.52 10.37 -4.78
N ASP A 122 21.16 11.36 -5.59
CA ASP A 122 21.95 11.82 -6.74
C ASP A 122 23.09 12.79 -6.39
N GLY A 123 23.20 13.25 -5.16
CA GLY A 123 24.21 14.21 -4.70
C GLY A 123 24.07 15.64 -5.26
N ARG A 124 22.87 16.02 -5.69
CA ARG A 124 22.56 17.31 -6.30
C ARG A 124 21.43 18.03 -5.53
N GLY A 125 21.31 19.35 -5.74
CA GLY A 125 20.26 20.13 -5.10
C GLY A 125 20.37 20.08 -3.58
N CYS A 126 19.28 19.72 -2.91
CA CYS A 126 19.26 19.52 -1.45
C CYS A 126 20.20 18.40 -0.98
N PHE A 127 20.57 17.45 -1.84
CA PHE A 127 21.49 16.36 -1.51
C PHE A 127 22.97 16.66 -1.79
N LYS A 128 23.30 17.90 -2.19
CA LYS A 128 24.69 18.28 -2.43
C LYS A 128 25.52 18.09 -1.18
N ASP A 129 26.66 17.37 -1.32
CA ASP A 129 27.61 17.06 -0.25
C ASP A 129 27.03 16.28 0.95
N VAL A 130 25.82 15.76 0.82
CA VAL A 130 25.21 14.84 1.81
C VAL A 130 25.80 13.44 1.65
N PRO A 131 26.17 12.75 2.74
CA PRO A 131 26.69 11.37 2.67
C PRO A 131 25.66 10.39 2.07
N GLN A 132 26.12 9.44 1.24
CA GLN A 132 25.27 8.37 0.74
C GLN A 132 24.89 7.37 1.84
N GLY A 133 23.71 6.77 1.73
CA GLY A 133 23.26 5.73 2.65
C GLY A 133 22.94 6.24 4.07
N PHE A 134 22.70 7.53 4.24
CA PHE A 134 22.26 8.06 5.53
C PHE A 134 20.88 7.47 5.91
N LYS A 135 20.62 7.39 7.21
CA LYS A 135 19.34 6.91 7.72
C LYS A 135 18.35 8.05 7.88
N SER A 136 17.12 7.84 7.44
CA SER A 136 16.04 8.79 7.68
C SER A 136 14.74 8.10 8.05
N THR A 137 13.96 8.80 8.88
CA THR A 137 12.67 8.33 9.39
C THR A 137 11.61 8.42 8.31
N ARG A 138 10.78 7.41 8.25
CA ARG A 138 9.64 7.31 7.33
C ARG A 138 8.34 7.16 8.10
N TYR A 139 7.32 7.90 7.65
CA TYR A 139 5.95 7.85 8.18
C TYR A 139 4.95 7.90 7.02
N HIS A 140 5.01 6.92 6.12
CA HIS A 140 4.14 6.91 4.96
C HIS A 140 3.79 5.48 4.51
N SER A 141 2.65 5.34 3.88
CA SER A 141 2.21 4.17 3.12
C SER A 141 2.03 4.48 1.64
N LEU A 142 1.95 5.76 1.28
CA LEU A 142 1.86 6.27 -0.08
C LEU A 142 3.23 6.74 -0.57
N SER A 143 3.46 6.75 -1.88
CA SER A 143 4.63 7.33 -2.54
C SER A 143 4.31 7.60 -4.01
N ALA A 144 5.19 8.35 -4.68
CA ALA A 144 5.11 8.57 -6.11
C ALA A 144 5.20 7.23 -6.87
N ASN A 145 4.29 7.05 -7.83
CA ASN A 145 4.30 5.88 -8.71
C ASN A 145 5.30 6.10 -9.85
N ILE A 146 6.35 5.28 -9.90
CA ILE A 146 7.41 5.38 -10.90
C ILE A 146 6.90 5.26 -12.34
N LYS A 147 5.79 4.54 -12.57
CA LYS A 147 5.23 4.33 -13.92
C LYS A 147 4.50 5.54 -14.47
N THR A 148 4.01 6.39 -13.60
CA THR A 148 3.24 7.59 -13.96
C THR A 148 3.98 8.87 -13.64
N LEU A 149 5.26 8.77 -13.20
CA LEU A 149 6.07 9.95 -12.90
C LEU A 149 6.29 10.73 -14.19
N PRO A 150 5.89 12.02 -14.24
CA PRO A 150 6.01 12.84 -15.44
C PRO A 150 7.47 13.07 -15.83
N ASP A 151 7.73 13.27 -17.13
CA ASP A 151 9.08 13.51 -17.67
C ASP A 151 9.72 14.79 -17.14
N GLU A 152 8.92 15.75 -16.69
CA GLU A 152 9.37 16.99 -16.05
C GLU A 152 10.03 16.75 -14.68
N LEU A 153 9.72 15.63 -14.04
CA LEU A 153 10.29 15.25 -12.75
C LEU A 153 11.42 14.23 -12.91
N ALA A 154 12.44 14.38 -12.10
CA ALA A 154 13.52 13.40 -11.96
C ALA A 154 13.45 12.76 -10.58
N ILE A 155 13.66 11.45 -10.50
CA ILE A 155 13.89 10.76 -9.22
C ILE A 155 15.28 11.14 -8.74
N THR A 156 15.39 11.62 -7.52
CA THR A 156 16.64 12.10 -6.91
C THR A 156 17.10 11.25 -5.73
N ALA A 157 16.20 10.51 -5.12
CA ALA A 157 16.50 9.60 -4.02
C ALA A 157 15.58 8.38 -3.99
N THR A 158 16.12 7.27 -3.50
CA THR A 158 15.38 6.02 -3.24
C THR A 158 15.86 5.38 -1.93
N THR A 159 15.05 4.49 -1.35
CA THR A 159 15.57 3.59 -0.32
C THR A 159 16.57 2.61 -0.93
N GLU A 160 17.64 2.28 -0.19
CA GLU A 160 18.59 1.24 -0.61
C GLU A 160 17.95 -0.15 -0.60
N GLU A 161 17.09 -0.41 0.39
CA GLU A 161 16.55 -1.74 0.65
C GLU A 161 15.43 -2.14 -0.33
N SER A 162 14.56 -1.20 -0.69
CA SER A 162 13.34 -1.49 -1.48
C SER A 162 13.21 -0.70 -2.78
N GLY A 163 14.05 0.31 -3.00
CA GLY A 163 14.01 1.15 -4.19
C GLY A 163 12.79 2.09 -4.26
N VAL A 164 12.04 2.26 -3.17
CA VAL A 164 10.90 3.20 -3.10
C VAL A 164 11.42 4.62 -3.31
N ILE A 165 10.69 5.41 -4.10
CA ILE A 165 11.02 6.82 -4.37
C ILE A 165 10.99 7.60 -3.05
N MET A 166 12.14 8.20 -2.73
CA MET A 166 12.33 9.01 -1.53
C MET A 166 12.62 10.47 -1.84
N GLY A 167 12.83 10.81 -3.09
CA GLY A 167 13.03 12.19 -3.52
C GLY A 167 12.72 12.38 -5.00
N VAL A 168 12.16 13.53 -5.32
CA VAL A 168 11.91 13.99 -6.69
C VAL A 168 12.35 15.43 -6.85
N ARG A 169 12.70 15.82 -8.07
CA ARG A 169 13.09 17.19 -8.44
C ARG A 169 12.54 17.54 -9.81
N HIS A 170 12.04 18.76 -9.97
CA HIS A 170 11.68 19.27 -11.29
C HIS A 170 12.94 19.57 -12.10
N ARG A 171 13.01 19.14 -13.36
CA ARG A 171 14.22 19.26 -14.20
C ARG A 171 14.62 20.68 -14.54
N LYS A 172 13.68 21.61 -14.57
CA LYS A 172 13.91 23.02 -14.92
C LYS A 172 13.80 23.96 -13.74
N TYR A 173 12.74 23.84 -12.96
CA TYR A 173 12.42 24.76 -11.88
C TYR A 173 13.06 24.35 -10.55
N THR A 174 13.34 25.29 -9.68
CA THR A 174 13.94 25.05 -8.36
C THR A 174 12.92 24.45 -7.39
N LEU A 175 12.51 23.21 -7.69
CA LEU A 175 11.55 22.42 -6.91
C LEU A 175 12.18 21.08 -6.58
N GLU A 176 12.21 20.76 -5.28
CA GLU A 176 12.58 19.45 -4.77
C GLU A 176 11.58 18.98 -3.72
N ALA A 177 11.46 17.67 -3.57
CA ALA A 177 10.64 17.12 -2.49
C ALA A 177 11.18 15.77 -2.04
N VAL A 178 10.96 15.45 -0.76
CA VAL A 178 11.36 14.18 -0.13
C VAL A 178 10.17 13.50 0.54
N GLN A 179 10.12 12.16 0.50
CA GLN A 179 9.04 11.36 1.09
C GLN A 179 9.28 11.04 2.56
N TYR A 180 10.52 11.04 3.00
CA TYR A 180 10.92 10.82 4.39
C TYR A 180 10.85 12.12 5.20
N HIS A 181 11.11 12.03 6.50
CA HIS A 181 11.06 13.14 7.45
C HIS A 181 12.48 13.56 7.87
N PRO A 182 13.13 14.49 7.15
CA PRO A 182 14.46 14.96 7.51
C PRO A 182 14.49 15.71 8.85
N GLU A 183 13.36 16.25 9.29
CA GLU A 183 13.16 16.97 10.56
C GLU A 183 13.01 16.05 11.78
N SER A 184 12.94 14.76 11.59
CA SER A 184 12.85 13.79 12.68
C SER A 184 14.17 13.67 13.44
N VAL A 185 14.13 13.55 14.74
CA VAL A 185 15.32 13.35 15.60
C VAL A 185 16.10 12.07 15.29
N PHE A 186 15.49 11.10 14.61
CA PHE A 186 16.12 9.87 14.15
C PHE A 186 16.63 9.95 12.71
N SER A 187 16.46 11.08 12.04
CA SER A 187 17.00 11.33 10.71
C SER A 187 18.39 11.92 10.80
N GLU A 188 19.33 11.32 10.09
CA GLU A 188 20.67 11.85 9.90
C GLU A 188 20.62 12.94 8.80
N THR A 189 21.52 13.91 8.81
CA THR A 189 21.76 14.87 7.71
C THR A 189 20.62 15.85 7.37
N GLY A 190 19.56 15.93 8.17
CA GLY A 190 18.45 16.86 7.92
C GLY A 190 18.92 18.33 7.84
N ASP A 191 19.82 18.75 8.73
CA ASP A 191 20.40 20.11 8.74
C ASP A 191 21.14 20.43 7.44
N ASP A 192 21.92 19.49 6.90
CA ASP A 192 22.68 19.71 5.67
C ASP A 192 21.75 19.89 4.47
N MET A 193 20.70 19.09 4.41
CA MET A 193 19.69 19.19 3.37
C MET A 193 18.95 20.54 3.44
N PHE A 194 18.56 20.99 4.65
CA PHE A 194 17.89 22.28 4.80
C PHE A 194 18.82 23.47 4.53
N ARG A 195 20.11 23.41 4.92
CA ARG A 195 21.09 24.43 4.54
C ARG A 195 21.23 24.54 3.03
N ASN A 196 21.29 23.41 2.34
CA ASN A 196 21.33 23.39 0.88
C ASN A 196 20.09 24.07 0.29
N PHE A 197 18.87 23.72 0.76
CA PHE A 197 17.63 24.34 0.31
C PHE A 197 17.61 25.86 0.57
N LEU A 198 17.94 26.30 1.78
CA LEU A 198 17.95 27.72 2.16
C LEU A 198 18.97 28.54 1.37
N SER A 199 19.98 27.90 0.75
CA SER A 199 20.96 28.56 -0.12
C SER A 199 20.44 28.79 -1.56
N LEU A 200 19.32 28.14 -1.95
CA LEU A 200 18.75 28.25 -3.29
C LEU A 200 18.06 29.61 -3.48
N LYS A 201 18.08 30.08 -4.73
CA LYS A 201 17.49 31.37 -5.13
C LYS A 201 16.70 31.22 -6.42
N GLY A 202 15.75 32.13 -6.62
CA GLY A 202 15.00 32.20 -7.87
C GLY A 202 14.20 30.96 -8.19
N GLY A 203 13.69 30.90 -9.40
CA GLY A 203 12.75 29.87 -9.85
C GLY A 203 13.35 28.76 -10.70
N THR A 204 14.62 28.85 -11.13
CA THR A 204 15.24 27.87 -12.04
C THR A 204 16.59 27.39 -11.55
N TRP A 205 17.02 26.20 -12.01
CA TRP A 205 18.33 25.65 -11.68
C TRP A 205 19.51 26.42 -12.29
N GLU A 206 19.27 27.17 -13.37
CA GLU A 206 20.28 28.05 -13.99
C GLU A 206 20.71 29.15 -13.04
N GLU A 207 19.84 29.60 -12.13
CA GLU A 207 20.13 30.58 -11.10
C GLU A 207 20.91 29.99 -9.90
N ASN A 208 21.10 28.67 -9.88
CA ASN A 208 21.68 27.92 -8.77
C ASN A 208 22.82 26.98 -9.22
N PRO A 209 23.87 27.47 -9.89
CA PRO A 209 24.95 26.60 -10.39
C PRO A 209 25.67 25.83 -9.27
N GLN A 210 25.71 26.39 -8.05
CA GLN A 210 26.29 25.77 -6.86
C GLN A 210 25.55 24.49 -6.44
N SER A 211 24.31 24.29 -6.87
CA SER A 211 23.49 23.12 -6.54
C SER A 211 23.94 21.85 -7.25
N ARG A 212 24.78 21.97 -8.28
CA ARG A 212 25.26 20.89 -9.15
C ARG A 212 24.14 20.15 -9.93
N VAL A 213 22.92 20.66 -9.97
CA VAL A 213 21.78 20.03 -10.66
C VAL A 213 22.05 19.95 -12.16
N LEU A 214 22.63 21.00 -12.76
CA LEU A 214 22.98 21.06 -14.19
C LEU A 214 24.39 20.55 -14.50
N ASP A 215 25.11 19.99 -13.54
CA ASP A 215 26.47 19.46 -13.75
C ASP A 215 26.43 18.20 -14.62
N ALA A 216 26.80 18.35 -15.89
CA ALA A 216 26.85 17.27 -16.87
C ALA A 216 27.97 16.22 -16.59
N ALA A 217 28.95 16.53 -15.73
CA ALA A 217 29.99 15.60 -15.36
C ALA A 217 29.52 14.54 -14.35
N LEU A 218 28.42 14.80 -13.65
CA LEU A 218 27.83 13.83 -12.73
C LEU A 218 26.97 12.82 -13.51
N PRO A 219 27.10 11.51 -13.21
CA PRO A 219 26.27 10.50 -13.88
C PRO A 219 24.79 10.67 -13.55
N PRO A 220 23.87 10.25 -14.44
CA PRO A 220 22.45 10.18 -14.12
C PRO A 220 22.22 9.31 -12.88
N PHE A 221 21.23 9.68 -12.05
CA PHE A 221 20.83 8.84 -10.93
C PHE A 221 20.19 7.55 -11.44
N GLY A 222 20.91 6.44 -11.31
CA GLY A 222 20.40 5.12 -11.69
C GLY A 222 19.55 4.53 -10.58
N ILE A 223 18.34 4.08 -10.91
CA ILE A 223 17.51 3.30 -9.99
C ILE A 223 18.03 1.86 -10.05
N GLU A 224 18.86 1.46 -9.08
CA GLU A 224 19.27 0.07 -8.93
C GLU A 224 18.21 -0.70 -8.15
N VAL A 225 17.65 -1.72 -8.79
CA VAL A 225 16.84 -2.71 -8.08
C VAL A 225 17.82 -3.70 -7.42
N PRO A 226 17.66 -4.03 -6.13
CA PRO A 226 18.55 -4.99 -5.47
C PRO A 226 18.44 -6.36 -6.16
N ASN A 227 19.36 -6.69 -7.03
CA ASN A 227 19.65 -8.03 -7.59
C ASN A 227 20.57 -7.99 -8.83
N GLY A 228 21.38 -6.94 -9.01
CA GLY A 228 22.54 -6.98 -9.92
C GLY A 228 22.26 -7.11 -11.42
N LYS A 229 21.05 -6.71 -11.89
CA LYS A 229 20.78 -6.50 -13.32
C LYS A 229 20.47 -5.03 -13.59
N PRO A 230 21.13 -4.38 -14.56
CA PRO A 230 20.74 -3.03 -14.96
C PRO A 230 19.31 -3.07 -15.49
N ALA A 231 18.46 -2.15 -15.01
CA ALA A 231 17.09 -2.03 -15.46
C ALA A 231 17.07 -1.58 -16.92
N ALA A 232 16.91 -2.54 -17.83
CA ALA A 232 16.32 -2.26 -19.13
C ALA A 232 14.85 -1.95 -18.89
N SER A 233 14.45 -0.72 -19.20
CA SER A 233 13.07 -0.23 -19.35
C SER A 233 11.96 -1.03 -18.65
N THR A 234 11.33 -0.41 -17.63
CA THR A 234 10.02 -0.80 -17.08
C THR A 234 9.97 -2.07 -16.20
N SER A 235 10.62 -2.06 -15.02
CA SER A 235 10.18 -2.93 -13.94
C SER A 235 9.58 -2.09 -12.81
N SER A 236 8.29 -2.23 -12.59
CA SER A 236 7.57 -1.68 -11.45
C SER A 236 8.19 -2.18 -10.14
N ILE A 237 8.31 -1.31 -9.14
CA ILE A 237 8.56 -1.75 -7.76
C ILE A 237 7.46 -2.75 -7.40
N PRO A 238 7.80 -3.98 -6.99
CA PRO A 238 6.78 -4.97 -6.65
C PRO A 238 5.89 -4.45 -5.53
N SER A 239 4.59 -4.37 -5.77
CA SER A 239 3.60 -4.08 -4.73
C SER A 239 3.72 -5.09 -3.57
N VAL A 240 3.11 -4.81 -2.41
CA VAL A 240 3.03 -5.83 -1.34
C VAL A 240 2.37 -7.09 -1.87
N LEU A 241 1.39 -6.95 -2.74
CA LEU A 241 0.73 -8.07 -3.39
C LEU A 241 1.70 -8.86 -4.27
N ASP A 242 2.56 -8.19 -5.05
CA ASP A 242 3.60 -8.85 -5.86
C ASP A 242 4.63 -9.58 -5.00
N LYS A 243 5.02 -8.99 -3.86
CA LYS A 243 5.94 -9.62 -2.89
C LYS A 243 5.29 -10.87 -2.27
N ILE A 244 4.02 -10.78 -1.89
CA ILE A 244 3.25 -11.90 -1.38
C ILE A 244 3.14 -12.98 -2.46
N TYR A 245 2.80 -12.60 -3.69
CA TYR A 245 2.71 -13.51 -4.83
C TYR A 245 4.02 -14.28 -5.06
N ALA A 246 5.15 -13.55 -5.14
CA ALA A 246 6.48 -14.14 -5.35
C ALA A 246 6.90 -15.06 -4.19
N GLN A 247 6.59 -14.70 -2.94
CA GLN A 247 6.88 -15.55 -1.79
C GLN A 247 5.99 -16.80 -1.78
N ARG A 248 4.68 -16.64 -2.05
CA ARG A 248 3.76 -17.79 -2.09
C ARG A 248 4.13 -18.80 -3.18
N LEU A 249 4.63 -18.35 -4.33
CA LEU A 249 5.18 -19.28 -5.33
C LEU A 249 6.34 -20.12 -4.77
N LYS A 250 7.27 -19.47 -4.04
CA LYS A 250 8.40 -20.18 -3.40
C LYS A 250 7.91 -21.17 -2.34
N ASP A 251 6.94 -20.76 -1.51
CA ASP A 251 6.40 -21.62 -0.46
C ASP A 251 5.70 -22.85 -1.05
N VAL A 252 4.93 -22.66 -2.14
CA VAL A 252 4.25 -23.76 -2.84
C VAL A 252 5.25 -24.73 -3.46
N GLU A 253 6.30 -24.22 -4.13
CA GLU A 253 7.33 -25.09 -4.70
C GLU A 253 8.11 -25.85 -3.61
N ALA A 254 8.40 -25.22 -2.49
CA ALA A 254 9.04 -25.89 -1.36
C ALA A 254 8.13 -26.99 -0.77
N ALA A 255 6.82 -26.73 -0.63
CA ALA A 255 5.85 -27.70 -0.14
C ALA A 255 5.69 -28.89 -1.10
N LYS A 256 5.64 -28.65 -2.42
CA LYS A 256 5.58 -29.71 -3.45
C LYS A 256 6.82 -30.63 -3.44
N ALA A 257 7.96 -30.13 -3.00
CA ALA A 257 9.22 -30.89 -2.94
C ALA A 257 9.35 -31.71 -1.64
N MET A 258 8.47 -31.50 -0.66
CA MET A 258 8.57 -32.16 0.66
C MET A 258 8.00 -33.58 0.59
N PRO A 259 8.75 -34.63 1.00
CA PRO A 259 8.24 -36.00 1.06
C PRO A 259 6.99 -36.13 1.94
N GLY A 260 5.98 -36.80 1.44
CA GLY A 260 4.68 -37.01 2.11
C GLY A 260 3.65 -35.88 1.81
N THR A 261 4.07 -34.82 1.16
CA THR A 261 3.18 -33.74 0.70
C THR A 261 3.38 -33.36 -0.77
N THR A 262 4.06 -34.22 -1.55
CA THR A 262 4.19 -34.01 -3.00
C THR A 262 2.82 -34.00 -3.69
N PRO A 263 2.69 -33.42 -4.89
CA PRO A 263 1.43 -33.49 -5.64
C PRO A 263 0.89 -34.91 -5.81
N ALA A 264 1.77 -35.91 -5.99
CA ALA A 264 1.40 -37.33 -6.08
C ALA A 264 0.87 -37.87 -4.74
N ASP A 265 1.49 -37.47 -3.62
CA ASP A 265 1.01 -37.83 -2.28
C ASP A 265 -0.38 -37.25 -2.02
N LEU A 266 -0.60 -35.95 -2.30
CA LEU A 266 -1.91 -35.33 -2.11
C LEU A 266 -2.98 -35.97 -3.00
N SER A 267 -2.67 -36.30 -4.26
CA SER A 267 -3.56 -37.00 -5.15
C SER A 267 -3.95 -38.39 -4.59
N THR A 268 -2.98 -39.13 -4.06
CA THR A 268 -3.19 -40.42 -3.41
C THR A 268 -4.08 -40.29 -2.18
N LEU A 269 -3.81 -39.32 -1.29
CA LEU A 269 -4.61 -39.10 -0.08
C LEU A 269 -6.06 -38.72 -0.41
N LEU A 270 -6.28 -37.93 -1.45
CA LEU A 270 -7.62 -37.59 -1.93
C LEU A 270 -8.36 -38.83 -2.50
N SER A 271 -7.66 -39.66 -3.27
CA SER A 271 -8.24 -40.90 -3.83
C SER A 271 -8.63 -41.91 -2.77
N LEU A 272 -7.92 -41.92 -1.64
CA LEU A 272 -8.22 -42.70 -0.45
C LEU A 272 -9.37 -42.14 0.41
N ASN A 273 -9.97 -41.01 0.00
CA ASN A 273 -11.04 -40.30 0.72
C ASN A 273 -10.69 -39.92 2.17
N LEU A 274 -9.40 -39.51 2.42
CA LEU A 274 -8.95 -39.14 3.76
C LEU A 274 -9.33 -37.69 4.12
N ALA A 275 -9.86 -36.92 3.18
CA ALA A 275 -10.34 -35.60 3.45
C ALA A 275 -11.63 -35.62 4.30
N PRO A 276 -11.76 -34.73 5.30
CA PRO A 276 -12.95 -34.64 6.14
C PRO A 276 -14.23 -34.34 5.32
N PRO A 277 -15.44 -34.73 5.79
CA PRO A 277 -16.70 -34.43 5.10
C PRO A 277 -16.90 -32.93 4.89
N LEU A 278 -17.37 -32.55 3.69
CA LEU A 278 -17.65 -31.16 3.34
C LEU A 278 -18.93 -30.61 3.96
N ALA A 279 -18.94 -29.31 4.28
CA ALA A 279 -20.14 -28.53 4.44
C ALA A 279 -20.27 -27.57 3.25
N SER A 280 -21.45 -27.52 2.64
CA SER A 280 -21.70 -26.57 1.54
C SER A 280 -21.65 -25.16 2.04
N VAL A 281 -20.69 -24.35 1.54
CA VAL A 281 -20.56 -22.92 1.89
C VAL A 281 -21.79 -22.15 1.42
N VAL A 282 -22.34 -22.49 0.25
CA VAL A 282 -23.53 -21.86 -0.31
C VAL A 282 -24.73 -22.05 0.62
N ASP A 283 -24.95 -23.28 1.07
CA ASP A 283 -26.09 -23.61 1.97
C ASP A 283 -25.88 -22.94 3.33
N ARG A 284 -24.65 -22.91 3.85
CA ARG A 284 -24.36 -22.22 5.13
C ARG A 284 -24.62 -20.72 5.08
N LEU A 285 -24.31 -20.08 3.97
CA LEU A 285 -24.58 -18.66 3.78
C LEU A 285 -26.07 -18.34 3.58
N LYS A 286 -26.81 -19.28 2.95
CA LYS A 286 -28.28 -19.12 2.74
C LYS A 286 -29.14 -19.41 3.98
N LEU A 287 -28.59 -20.10 5.00
CA LEU A 287 -29.36 -20.44 6.22
C LEU A 287 -29.79 -19.21 7.05
N ARG A 288 -29.08 -18.11 6.97
CA ARG A 288 -29.34 -16.90 7.78
C ARG A 288 -29.14 -15.65 6.92
N THR A 289 -29.96 -14.64 7.18
CA THR A 289 -29.85 -13.33 6.53
C THR A 289 -29.89 -12.23 7.60
N PRO A 290 -28.81 -11.46 7.79
CA PRO A 290 -27.50 -11.61 7.16
C PRO A 290 -26.71 -12.81 7.70
N ALA A 291 -25.91 -13.44 6.85
CA ALA A 291 -24.96 -14.46 7.24
C ALA A 291 -23.65 -13.82 7.74
N LEU A 292 -23.04 -14.41 8.76
CA LEU A 292 -21.78 -13.94 9.31
C LEU A 292 -20.60 -14.82 8.89
N MET A 293 -19.59 -14.21 8.31
CA MET A 293 -18.27 -14.82 8.08
C MET A 293 -17.28 -14.26 9.10
N ALA A 294 -16.85 -15.09 10.06
CA ALA A 294 -15.94 -14.72 11.13
C ALA A 294 -14.50 -15.08 10.77
N GLU A 295 -13.54 -14.18 11.01
CA GLU A 295 -12.14 -14.34 10.59
C GLU A 295 -11.19 -14.60 11.75
N ILE A 296 -10.32 -15.59 11.62
CA ILE A 296 -9.18 -15.88 12.53
C ILE A 296 -7.91 -15.35 11.86
N LYS A 297 -7.31 -14.30 12.45
CA LYS A 297 -6.16 -13.61 11.90
C LYS A 297 -5.22 -13.10 12.99
N ARG A 298 -3.92 -13.46 12.93
CA ARG A 298 -2.92 -13.03 13.91
C ARG A 298 -2.21 -11.74 13.56
N ALA A 299 -2.05 -11.47 12.27
CA ALA A 299 -1.37 -10.26 11.78
C ALA A 299 -1.89 -9.88 10.39
N SER A 300 -1.56 -8.69 9.92
CA SER A 300 -1.79 -8.29 8.53
C SER A 300 -0.69 -7.33 8.04
N PRO A 301 -0.43 -7.23 6.72
CA PRO A 301 0.53 -6.28 6.18
C PRO A 301 0.24 -4.83 6.59
N SER A 302 -1.04 -4.45 6.66
CA SER A 302 -1.47 -3.08 6.93
C SER A 302 -1.48 -2.69 8.41
N LYS A 303 -1.66 -3.65 9.34
CA LYS A 303 -1.76 -3.36 10.78
C LYS A 303 -0.65 -4.01 11.62
N GLY A 304 0.21 -4.84 11.00
CA GLY A 304 1.19 -5.62 11.75
C GLY A 304 0.52 -6.66 12.69
N PRO A 305 1.08 -6.95 13.87
CA PRO A 305 0.51 -7.88 14.84
C PRO A 305 -0.87 -7.43 15.34
N ILE A 306 -1.85 -8.37 15.37
CA ILE A 306 -3.23 -8.15 15.84
C ILE A 306 -3.50 -9.02 17.07
N ALA A 307 -3.32 -10.35 16.93
CA ALA A 307 -3.62 -11.33 17.97
C ALA A 307 -2.67 -12.53 17.88
N LEU A 308 -1.36 -12.29 18.09
CA LEU A 308 -0.32 -13.30 17.87
C LEU A 308 -0.52 -14.58 18.71
N THR A 309 -1.13 -14.46 19.88
CA THR A 309 -1.39 -15.58 20.81
C THR A 309 -2.75 -16.25 20.60
N ALA A 310 -3.51 -15.86 19.57
CA ALA A 310 -4.83 -16.44 19.32
C ALA A 310 -4.74 -17.96 19.09
N ASN A 311 -5.56 -18.70 19.84
CA ASN A 311 -5.75 -20.12 19.65
C ASN A 311 -6.88 -20.35 18.62
N ALA A 312 -6.52 -20.87 17.46
CA ALA A 312 -7.46 -21.01 16.33
C ALA A 312 -8.63 -21.98 16.65
N ALA A 313 -8.39 -23.07 17.37
CA ALA A 313 -9.42 -24.01 17.76
C ALA A 313 -10.45 -23.40 18.71
N GLN A 314 -9.98 -22.71 19.77
CA GLN A 314 -10.84 -22.05 20.75
C GLN A 314 -11.66 -20.93 20.09
N GLN A 315 -11.02 -20.13 19.23
CA GLN A 315 -11.68 -19.03 18.55
C GLN A 315 -12.72 -19.55 17.54
N ALA A 316 -12.42 -20.62 16.80
CA ALA A 316 -13.36 -21.26 15.89
C ALA A 316 -14.59 -21.78 16.61
N LEU A 317 -14.42 -22.47 17.74
CA LEU A 317 -15.53 -22.94 18.56
C LEU A 317 -16.39 -21.78 19.06
N SER A 318 -15.78 -20.71 19.55
CA SER A 318 -16.48 -19.51 20.01
C SER A 318 -17.30 -18.88 18.90
N TYR A 319 -16.75 -18.75 17.70
CA TYR A 319 -17.46 -18.22 16.54
C TYR A 319 -18.61 -19.12 16.07
N ALA A 320 -18.40 -20.44 16.08
CA ALA A 320 -19.44 -21.38 15.73
C ALA A 320 -20.63 -21.32 16.71
N LEU A 321 -20.35 -21.28 18.00
CA LEU A 321 -21.40 -21.15 19.06
C LEU A 321 -22.09 -19.78 19.01
N ALA A 322 -21.40 -18.74 18.58
CA ALA A 322 -21.98 -17.42 18.34
C ALA A 322 -22.82 -17.34 17.05
N GLY A 323 -22.85 -18.40 16.24
CA GLY A 323 -23.71 -18.53 15.05
C GLY A 323 -23.06 -18.08 13.75
N ALA A 324 -21.75 -18.06 13.63
CA ALA A 324 -21.07 -17.85 12.35
C ALA A 324 -21.52 -18.87 11.31
N SER A 325 -21.75 -18.46 10.08
CA SER A 325 -22.05 -19.33 8.93
C SER A 325 -20.77 -19.89 8.29
N VAL A 326 -19.71 -19.07 8.29
CA VAL A 326 -18.40 -19.45 7.75
C VAL A 326 -17.32 -18.95 8.72
N ILE A 327 -16.27 -19.75 8.90
CA ILE A 327 -15.07 -19.35 9.63
C ILE A 327 -13.92 -19.26 8.64
N SER A 328 -13.42 -18.06 8.44
CA SER A 328 -12.28 -17.73 7.58
C SER A 328 -10.99 -17.87 8.39
N VAL A 329 -10.07 -18.73 7.95
CA VAL A 329 -8.80 -18.97 8.66
C VAL A 329 -7.65 -18.53 7.77
N LEU A 330 -6.88 -17.52 8.20
CA LEU A 330 -5.65 -17.13 7.53
C LEU A 330 -4.62 -18.25 7.65
N THR A 331 -4.07 -18.70 6.50
CA THR A 331 -3.04 -19.75 6.46
C THR A 331 -1.71 -19.26 5.91
N GLU A 332 -1.63 -18.01 5.46
CA GLU A 332 -0.40 -17.40 4.97
C GLU A 332 0.58 -17.16 6.15
N PRO A 333 1.82 -17.71 6.11
CA PRO A 333 2.70 -17.73 7.28
C PRO A 333 3.54 -16.46 7.46
N THR A 334 3.87 -15.75 6.39
CA THR A 334 4.86 -14.66 6.43
C THR A 334 4.28 -13.36 6.96
N TRP A 335 3.18 -12.89 6.39
CA TRP A 335 2.56 -11.59 6.74
C TRP A 335 1.38 -11.73 7.69
N PHE A 336 0.61 -12.81 7.57
CA PHE A 336 -0.60 -13.02 8.40
C PHE A 336 -0.35 -13.91 9.61
N LYS A 337 0.83 -14.56 9.68
CA LYS A 337 1.23 -15.44 10.80
C LYS A 337 0.24 -16.60 11.04
N GLY A 338 -0.40 -17.05 9.95
CA GLY A 338 -1.29 -18.19 9.96
C GLY A 338 -0.60 -19.49 9.58
N SER A 339 -1.34 -20.60 9.62
CA SER A 339 -0.83 -21.90 9.20
C SER A 339 -1.96 -22.85 8.80
N LEU A 340 -1.64 -23.88 8.01
CA LEU A 340 -2.55 -24.98 7.73
C LEU A 340 -2.95 -25.74 8.98
N LEU A 341 -2.06 -25.82 9.97
CA LEU A 341 -2.36 -26.41 11.27
C LEU A 341 -3.48 -25.65 11.99
N ASP A 342 -3.47 -24.30 11.95
CA ASP A 342 -4.55 -23.51 12.52
C ASP A 342 -5.91 -23.83 11.89
N MET A 343 -5.94 -23.96 10.56
CA MET A 343 -7.17 -24.30 9.84
C MET A 343 -7.64 -25.71 10.19
N ARG A 344 -6.73 -26.68 10.25
CA ARG A 344 -7.06 -28.06 10.66
C ARG A 344 -7.59 -28.11 12.10
N LEU A 345 -6.96 -27.42 13.03
CA LEU A 345 -7.41 -27.37 14.42
C LEU A 345 -8.74 -26.64 14.58
N ALA A 346 -8.95 -25.54 13.84
CA ALA A 346 -10.23 -24.85 13.79
C ALA A 346 -11.35 -25.79 13.27
N ARG A 347 -11.07 -26.54 12.20
CA ARG A 347 -11.99 -27.54 11.65
C ARG A 347 -12.34 -28.63 12.66
N GLN A 348 -11.34 -29.21 13.31
CA GLN A 348 -11.53 -30.29 14.30
C GLN A 348 -12.34 -29.82 15.52
N ALA A 349 -12.13 -28.56 15.96
CA ALA A 349 -12.83 -28.02 17.14
C ALA A 349 -14.35 -27.89 16.94
N ILE A 350 -14.83 -27.80 15.70
CA ILE A 350 -16.25 -27.64 15.37
C ILE A 350 -16.87 -28.84 14.70
N ASP A 351 -16.10 -29.92 14.50
CA ASP A 351 -16.52 -31.07 13.70
C ASP A 351 -17.74 -31.81 14.24
N SER A 352 -17.87 -31.87 15.55
CA SER A 352 -19.00 -32.55 16.24
C SER A 352 -20.29 -31.72 16.27
N LEU A 353 -20.25 -30.44 15.80
CA LEU A 353 -21.44 -29.59 15.82
C LEU A 353 -22.41 -30.01 14.70
N PRO A 354 -23.71 -30.19 14.99
CA PRO A 354 -24.69 -30.68 14.00
C PRO A 354 -24.81 -29.85 12.73
N GLN A 355 -24.61 -28.56 12.87
CA GLN A 355 -24.65 -27.57 11.77
C GLN A 355 -23.42 -26.69 11.80
N ARG A 356 -22.22 -27.32 11.82
CA ARG A 356 -20.97 -26.57 11.89
C ARG A 356 -20.85 -25.54 10.78
N PRO A 357 -20.21 -24.38 11.03
CA PRO A 357 -19.82 -23.43 10.00
C PRO A 357 -18.96 -24.09 8.92
N ALA A 358 -19.00 -23.55 7.70
CA ALA A 358 -18.02 -23.92 6.68
C ALA A 358 -16.65 -23.28 7.01
N ILE A 359 -15.57 -23.98 6.69
CA ILE A 359 -14.20 -23.49 6.85
C ILE A 359 -13.69 -22.94 5.52
N LEU A 360 -13.29 -21.67 5.51
CA LEU A 360 -12.64 -21.02 4.38
C LEU A 360 -11.13 -20.97 4.61
N ARG A 361 -10.34 -21.54 3.69
CA ARG A 361 -8.92 -21.23 3.60
C ARG A 361 -8.72 -19.81 3.06
N LYS A 362 -8.34 -18.89 3.91
CA LYS A 362 -8.01 -17.52 3.54
C LYS A 362 -6.51 -17.44 3.29
N ASP A 363 -6.12 -17.49 2.03
CA ASP A 363 -4.72 -17.52 1.57
C ASP A 363 -4.65 -16.92 0.17
N PHE A 364 -3.45 -16.72 -0.35
CA PHE A 364 -3.22 -16.38 -1.75
C PHE A 364 -3.04 -17.68 -2.54
N VAL A 365 -4.14 -18.16 -3.11
CA VAL A 365 -4.17 -19.43 -3.86
C VAL A 365 -3.74 -19.17 -5.30
N LEU A 366 -2.62 -19.77 -5.69
CA LEU A 366 -1.96 -19.59 -6.99
C LEU A 366 -1.84 -20.91 -7.77
N ASP A 367 -2.05 -22.05 -7.09
CA ASP A 367 -1.78 -23.39 -7.61
C ASP A 367 -2.81 -24.39 -7.12
N GLU A 368 -3.15 -25.41 -7.97
CA GLU A 368 -4.05 -26.51 -7.63
C GLU A 368 -3.58 -27.29 -6.40
N TYR A 369 -2.27 -27.36 -6.21
CA TYR A 369 -1.66 -27.97 -5.03
C TYR A 369 -2.23 -27.40 -3.73
N GLN A 370 -2.36 -26.07 -3.63
CA GLN A 370 -2.92 -25.41 -2.44
C GLN A 370 -4.39 -25.77 -2.22
N ILE A 371 -5.16 -26.00 -3.29
CA ILE A 371 -6.57 -26.40 -3.20
C ILE A 371 -6.70 -27.85 -2.71
N ALA A 372 -5.87 -28.76 -3.24
CA ALA A 372 -5.79 -30.14 -2.77
C ALA A 372 -5.39 -30.22 -1.29
N GLU A 373 -4.36 -29.45 -0.92
CA GLU A 373 -3.88 -29.32 0.45
C GLU A 373 -4.96 -28.75 1.40
N ALA A 374 -5.69 -27.71 0.96
CA ALA A 374 -6.82 -27.15 1.71
C ALA A 374 -7.88 -28.21 2.00
N ARG A 375 -8.26 -28.97 0.97
CA ARG A 375 -9.27 -30.01 1.08
C ARG A 375 -8.89 -31.10 2.10
N LEU A 376 -7.64 -31.54 2.07
CA LEU A 376 -7.11 -32.55 3.02
C LEU A 376 -7.02 -32.02 4.46
N HIS A 377 -6.78 -30.71 4.63
CA HIS A 377 -6.74 -30.08 5.94
C HIS A 377 -8.12 -29.62 6.44
N GLY A 378 -9.21 -29.97 5.73
CA GLY A 378 -10.57 -29.77 6.19
C GLY A 378 -11.22 -28.46 5.81
N ALA A 379 -10.69 -27.75 4.81
CA ALA A 379 -11.39 -26.62 4.20
C ALA A 379 -12.64 -27.11 3.45
N ASP A 380 -13.69 -26.32 3.53
CA ASP A 380 -14.94 -26.48 2.78
C ASP A 380 -14.97 -25.56 1.55
N THR A 381 -14.16 -24.53 1.55
CA THR A 381 -14.01 -23.55 0.48
C THR A 381 -12.62 -22.91 0.53
N VAL A 382 -12.21 -22.30 -0.59
CA VAL A 382 -10.95 -21.57 -0.74
C VAL A 382 -11.21 -20.18 -1.31
N LEU A 383 -10.28 -19.26 -1.08
CA LEU A 383 -10.30 -17.93 -1.66
C LEU A 383 -9.61 -17.92 -3.02
N LEU A 384 -10.25 -17.33 -4.04
CA LEU A 384 -9.65 -17.00 -5.33
C LEU A 384 -9.76 -15.49 -5.55
N ILE A 385 -8.63 -14.82 -5.70
CA ILE A 385 -8.57 -13.36 -5.82
C ILE A 385 -8.38 -12.99 -7.30
N VAL A 386 -9.39 -12.36 -7.91
CA VAL A 386 -9.38 -12.02 -9.35
C VAL A 386 -8.21 -11.11 -9.70
N ALA A 387 -7.93 -10.11 -8.87
CA ALA A 387 -6.82 -9.17 -9.07
C ALA A 387 -5.43 -9.81 -9.16
N MET A 388 -5.25 -11.03 -8.63
CA MET A 388 -3.96 -11.74 -8.56
C MET A 388 -3.76 -12.77 -9.66
N LEU A 389 -4.81 -13.17 -10.34
CA LEU A 389 -4.79 -14.34 -11.22
C LEU A 389 -5.08 -13.95 -12.66
N PRO A 390 -4.23 -14.33 -13.64
CA PRO A 390 -4.62 -14.30 -15.04
C PRO A 390 -5.92 -15.11 -15.27
N LEU A 391 -6.81 -14.64 -16.14
CA LEU A 391 -8.14 -15.23 -16.32
C LEU A 391 -8.09 -16.73 -16.57
N VAL A 392 -7.17 -17.20 -17.41
CA VAL A 392 -6.99 -18.65 -17.70
C VAL A 392 -6.64 -19.41 -16.44
N ARG A 393 -5.79 -18.83 -15.58
CA ARG A 393 -5.39 -19.47 -14.31
C ARG A 393 -6.54 -19.49 -13.32
N LEU A 394 -7.28 -18.39 -13.21
CA LEU A 394 -8.47 -18.28 -12.37
C LEU A 394 -9.52 -19.35 -12.76
N GLN A 395 -9.77 -19.53 -14.06
CA GLN A 395 -10.67 -20.56 -14.59
C GLN A 395 -10.23 -21.98 -14.19
N ALA A 396 -8.93 -22.29 -14.35
CA ALA A 396 -8.38 -23.59 -14.00
C ALA A 396 -8.53 -23.90 -12.50
N LEU A 397 -8.16 -22.92 -11.63
CA LEU A 397 -8.27 -23.07 -10.17
C LEU A 397 -9.73 -23.19 -9.71
N TYR A 398 -10.64 -22.41 -10.31
CA TYR A 398 -12.06 -22.48 -10.04
C TYR A 398 -12.62 -23.87 -10.39
N ALA A 399 -12.35 -24.35 -11.59
CA ALA A 399 -12.78 -25.68 -12.04
C ALA A 399 -12.20 -26.81 -11.17
N TYR A 400 -10.92 -26.70 -10.79
CA TYR A 400 -10.29 -27.69 -9.92
C TYR A 400 -10.92 -27.70 -8.51
N SER A 401 -11.22 -26.54 -7.95
CA SER A 401 -11.92 -26.46 -6.65
C SER A 401 -13.30 -27.13 -6.70
N LEU A 402 -14.08 -26.86 -7.75
CA LEU A 402 -15.36 -27.50 -7.96
C LEU A 402 -15.24 -29.04 -8.11
N SER A 403 -14.18 -29.54 -8.76
CA SER A 403 -13.94 -30.98 -8.90
C SER A 403 -13.72 -31.69 -7.55
N LEU A 404 -13.26 -30.95 -6.54
CA LEU A 404 -13.11 -31.43 -5.16
C LEU A 404 -14.34 -31.17 -4.28
N GLY A 405 -15.45 -30.67 -4.86
CA GLY A 405 -16.70 -30.39 -4.17
C GLY A 405 -16.71 -29.05 -3.40
N MET A 406 -15.73 -28.19 -3.60
CA MET A 406 -15.59 -26.91 -2.91
C MET A 406 -15.97 -25.75 -3.83
N GLU A 407 -17.11 -25.07 -3.57
CA GLU A 407 -17.43 -23.78 -4.22
C GLU A 407 -16.49 -22.70 -3.69
N PRO A 408 -15.65 -22.04 -4.53
CA PRO A 408 -14.74 -21.02 -4.06
C PRO A 408 -15.46 -19.72 -3.69
N LEU A 409 -14.89 -18.97 -2.73
CA LEU A 409 -15.16 -17.56 -2.57
C LEU A 409 -14.29 -16.78 -3.57
N VAL A 410 -14.94 -16.16 -4.57
CA VAL A 410 -14.24 -15.36 -5.59
C VAL A 410 -14.22 -13.91 -5.15
N GLU A 411 -13.03 -13.37 -4.85
CA GLU A 411 -12.84 -12.01 -4.36
C GLU A 411 -12.65 -11.03 -5.50
N VAL A 412 -13.43 -9.93 -5.46
CA VAL A 412 -13.44 -8.84 -6.45
C VAL A 412 -13.42 -7.48 -5.75
N ASN A 413 -12.89 -6.45 -6.43
CA ASN A 413 -12.87 -5.08 -5.91
C ASN A 413 -13.54 -4.05 -6.86
N ASN A 414 -13.75 -4.40 -8.12
CA ASN A 414 -14.31 -3.48 -9.11
C ASN A 414 -15.22 -4.21 -10.11
N ALA A 415 -15.92 -3.43 -10.97
CA ALA A 415 -16.90 -3.95 -11.93
C ALA A 415 -16.29 -4.96 -12.93
N ARG A 416 -15.08 -4.70 -13.43
CA ARG A 416 -14.39 -5.61 -14.36
C ARG A 416 -14.07 -6.97 -13.73
N GLU A 417 -13.66 -6.96 -12.48
CA GLU A 417 -13.42 -8.20 -11.73
C GLU A 417 -14.72 -8.93 -11.41
N MET A 418 -15.81 -8.19 -11.12
CA MET A 418 -17.15 -8.75 -10.94
C MET A 418 -17.63 -9.44 -12.23
N GLU A 419 -17.45 -8.85 -13.39
CA GLU A 419 -17.77 -9.47 -14.68
C GLU A 419 -17.01 -10.77 -14.89
N ALA A 420 -15.72 -10.81 -14.55
CA ALA A 420 -14.92 -12.03 -14.62
C ALA A 420 -15.45 -13.13 -13.67
N ALA A 421 -15.80 -12.78 -12.43
CA ALA A 421 -16.37 -13.72 -11.48
C ALA A 421 -17.73 -14.27 -11.92
N LEU A 422 -18.58 -13.40 -12.49
CA LEU A 422 -19.88 -13.82 -13.05
C LEU A 422 -19.72 -14.71 -14.28
N ALA A 423 -18.74 -14.44 -15.13
CA ALA A 423 -18.43 -15.26 -16.31
C ALA A 423 -17.92 -16.66 -15.94
N LEU A 424 -17.29 -16.83 -14.77
CA LEU A 424 -16.93 -18.14 -14.20
C LEU A 424 -18.15 -18.95 -13.73
N GLY A 425 -19.29 -18.31 -13.50
CA GLY A 425 -20.45 -18.90 -12.85
C GLY A 425 -20.31 -19.00 -11.32
N ALA A 426 -19.49 -18.14 -10.70
CA ALA A 426 -19.26 -18.14 -9.26
C ALA A 426 -20.57 -17.93 -8.49
N LYS A 427 -20.83 -18.79 -7.49
CA LYS A 427 -22.02 -18.72 -6.63
C LYS A 427 -21.79 -17.93 -5.36
N VAL A 428 -20.54 -17.73 -4.96
CA VAL A 428 -20.15 -16.96 -3.79
C VAL A 428 -19.10 -15.93 -4.22
N ILE A 429 -19.48 -14.64 -4.19
CA ILE A 429 -18.60 -13.55 -4.58
C ILE A 429 -18.37 -12.64 -3.37
N GLY A 430 -17.11 -12.39 -3.07
CA GLY A 430 -16.69 -11.48 -2.02
C GLY A 430 -16.27 -10.13 -2.58
N VAL A 431 -16.97 -9.06 -2.22
CA VAL A 431 -16.53 -7.72 -2.57
C VAL A 431 -15.59 -7.21 -1.49
N ASN A 432 -14.33 -7.06 -1.84
CA ASN A 432 -13.35 -6.49 -0.93
C ASN A 432 -13.45 -4.97 -0.94
N ASN A 433 -13.98 -4.39 0.15
CA ASN A 433 -14.05 -2.93 0.32
C ASN A 433 -12.66 -2.29 0.50
N ARG A 434 -11.64 -3.09 0.76
CA ARG A 434 -10.24 -2.66 0.78
C ARG A 434 -9.61 -2.93 -0.59
N ASN A 435 -9.14 -1.89 -1.23
CA ASN A 435 -8.34 -2.04 -2.44
C ASN A 435 -7.00 -2.72 -2.07
N LEU A 436 -6.64 -3.79 -2.78
CA LEU A 436 -5.42 -4.56 -2.50
C LEU A 436 -4.13 -3.86 -2.98
N HIS A 437 -4.24 -2.80 -3.80
CA HIS A 437 -3.11 -2.05 -4.31
C HIS A 437 -2.69 -0.90 -3.39
N ASP A 438 -3.67 -0.16 -2.82
CA ASP A 438 -3.42 1.03 -1.98
C ASP A 438 -3.90 0.86 -0.53
N PHE A 439 -4.57 -0.24 -0.20
CA PHE A 439 -5.16 -0.57 1.10
C PHE A 439 -6.21 0.41 1.62
N GLN A 440 -6.69 1.33 0.78
CA GLN A 440 -7.81 2.19 1.13
C GLN A 440 -9.10 1.38 1.27
N VAL A 441 -9.93 1.75 2.24
CA VAL A 441 -11.22 1.11 2.50
C VAL A 441 -12.33 2.04 2.03
N ASP A 442 -13.11 1.58 1.05
CA ASP A 442 -14.32 2.26 0.59
C ASP A 442 -15.54 1.36 0.84
N MET A 443 -16.27 1.64 1.90
CA MET A 443 -17.46 0.89 2.31
C MET A 443 -18.58 0.91 1.27
N GLY A 444 -18.57 1.86 0.35
CA GLY A 444 -19.51 1.95 -0.76
C GLY A 444 -19.27 0.95 -1.89
N THR A 445 -18.10 0.29 -1.94
CA THR A 445 -17.74 -0.62 -3.03
C THR A 445 -18.73 -1.78 -3.16
N THR A 446 -19.08 -2.43 -2.05
CA THR A 446 -20.07 -3.52 -2.06
C THR A 446 -21.43 -3.04 -2.59
N SER A 447 -21.91 -1.88 -2.16
CA SER A 447 -23.21 -1.34 -2.59
C SER A 447 -23.22 -1.02 -4.08
N ARG A 448 -22.14 -0.44 -4.61
CA ARG A 448 -22.03 -0.13 -6.05
C ARG A 448 -22.01 -1.37 -6.95
N LEU A 449 -21.48 -2.49 -6.44
CA LEU A 449 -21.40 -3.73 -7.22
C LEU A 449 -22.61 -4.66 -7.01
N ALA A 450 -23.46 -4.38 -6.01
CA ALA A 450 -24.61 -5.22 -5.68
C ALA A 450 -25.62 -5.34 -6.82
N ASP A 451 -25.82 -4.26 -7.60
CA ASP A 451 -26.75 -4.26 -8.72
C ASP A 451 -26.36 -5.23 -9.84
N MET A 452 -25.07 -5.53 -9.98
CA MET A 452 -24.56 -6.45 -11.01
C MET A 452 -24.95 -7.91 -10.76
N VAL A 453 -25.29 -8.26 -9.52
CA VAL A 453 -25.71 -9.62 -9.12
C VAL A 453 -27.22 -9.70 -8.86
N ALA A 454 -27.96 -8.61 -9.00
CA ALA A 454 -29.42 -8.59 -8.80
C ALA A 454 -30.14 -9.60 -9.73
N GLY A 455 -31.00 -10.42 -9.14
CA GLY A 455 -31.74 -11.46 -9.88
C GLY A 455 -30.92 -12.70 -10.28
N ARG A 456 -29.66 -12.82 -9.85
CA ARG A 456 -28.80 -13.98 -10.11
C ARG A 456 -28.73 -14.87 -8.87
N ASP A 457 -28.48 -16.19 -9.07
CA ASP A 457 -28.23 -17.15 -7.96
C ASP A 457 -26.79 -17.00 -7.45
N VAL A 458 -26.49 -15.83 -6.89
CA VAL A 458 -25.17 -15.46 -6.35
C VAL A 458 -25.35 -14.95 -4.92
N THR A 459 -24.54 -15.46 -4.01
CA THR A 459 -24.40 -14.90 -2.66
C THR A 459 -23.29 -13.86 -2.64
N LEU A 460 -23.63 -12.61 -2.37
CA LEU A 460 -22.67 -11.52 -2.27
C LEU A 460 -22.23 -11.33 -0.82
N CYS A 461 -20.92 -11.29 -0.59
CA CYS A 461 -20.30 -11.10 0.71
C CYS A 461 -19.53 -9.76 0.74
N ALA A 462 -19.77 -8.93 1.75
CA ALA A 462 -18.94 -7.74 2.00
C ALA A 462 -17.71 -8.15 2.81
N LEU A 463 -16.50 -7.82 2.31
CA LEU A 463 -15.24 -8.13 2.94
C LEU A 463 -14.51 -6.84 3.34
N SER A 464 -13.67 -6.90 4.39
CA SER A 464 -12.83 -5.76 4.83
C SER A 464 -13.63 -4.51 5.17
N GLY A 465 -14.57 -4.65 6.09
CA GLY A 465 -15.40 -3.56 6.61
C GLY A 465 -15.16 -3.28 8.07
#